data_3ac77917cf8fc1679f7e966bd095a678
#
_entry.id   3ac77917cf8fc1679f7e966bd095a678
#
_cell.length_a   1.000
_cell.length_b   1.000
_cell.length_c   1.000
_cell.angle_alpha   90.00
_cell.angle_beta   90.00
_cell.angle_gamma   90.00
#
_symmetry.space_group_name_H-M   'P 1'
#
loop_
_entity.id
_entity.type
_entity.pdbx_description
1 polymer ?
#
loop_
_entity_poly.entity_id
_entity_poly.type
_entity_poly.pdbx_seq_one_letter_code
_entity_poly.pdbx_strand_id
1 'polypeptide(L)'
;MGKESTAMSLDLDQIFQDVRKMLGGKNTIKDTMGLSDNSMEYLYGTAFDFYEAGKYEKSTSIFKLLCYYNNHELKYFKALGSSLQMQGKYLDAITAYSFATIMDHKDPEPPLHAAHCYMKLGDLE
;
A
#
# COMPACT_ATOMS: atom_id res chain seq x y z
N MET A 1 14.61 15.98 10.34
CA MET A 1 13.89 16.75 9.34
C MET A 1 12.82 15.95 8.66
N GLY A 2 11.87 16.66 8.04
CA GLY A 2 10.77 16.01 7.36
C GLY A 2 11.18 15.05 6.25
N LYS A 3 12.30 15.31 5.62
CA LYS A 3 12.79 14.44 4.55
C LYS A 3 13.21 13.07 5.04
N GLU A 4 13.79 12.99 6.23
CA GLU A 4 14.20 11.71 6.78
C GLU A 4 13.02 10.88 7.19
N SER A 5 12.02 11.48 7.80
CA SER A 5 10.77 10.81 8.13
C SER A 5 10.08 10.28 6.87
N THR A 6 10.05 11.10 5.82
CA THR A 6 9.42 10.73 4.56
C THR A 6 10.15 9.57 3.89
N ALA A 7 11.49 9.58 3.94
CA ALA A 7 12.29 8.50 3.36
C ALA A 7 12.08 7.18 4.09
N MET A 8 11.90 7.21 5.41
CA MET A 8 11.68 6.00 6.20
C MET A 8 10.25 5.48 6.10
N SER A 9 9.31 6.39 5.95
CA SER A 9 7.92 6.02 5.74
C SER A 9 7.68 5.93 4.27
N LEU A 10 8.04 5.04 3.55
CA LEU A 10 7.84 4.96 2.13
C LEU A 10 6.93 6.10 1.64
N ASP A 11 7.47 6.97 0.86
CA ASP A 11 6.78 8.16 0.38
C ASP A 11 5.62 7.75 -0.54
N LEU A 12 4.40 7.78 -0.02
CA LEU A 12 3.21 7.44 -0.79
C LEU A 12 2.98 8.42 -1.95
N ASP A 13 3.41 9.68 -1.78
CA ASP A 13 3.33 10.65 -2.87
C ASP A 13 4.24 10.24 -4.04
N GLN A 14 5.41 9.73 -3.73
CA GLN A 14 6.33 9.25 -4.75
C GLN A 14 5.74 8.03 -5.47
N ILE A 15 5.16 7.11 -4.71
CA ILE A 15 4.45 5.95 -5.29
C ILE A 15 3.32 6.43 -6.19
N PHE A 16 2.57 7.44 -5.74
CA PHE A 16 1.47 7.99 -6.52
C PHE A 16 1.96 8.53 -7.86
N GLN A 17 3.06 9.27 -7.85
CA GLN A 17 3.63 9.81 -9.08
C GLN A 17 4.13 8.69 -10.00
N ASP A 18 4.76 7.69 -9.42
CA ASP A 18 5.23 6.54 -10.19
C ASP A 18 4.07 5.77 -10.81
N VAL A 19 2.99 5.59 -10.05
CA VAL A 19 1.76 4.96 -10.55
C VAL A 19 1.19 5.75 -11.72
N ARG A 20 1.15 7.08 -11.62
CA ARG A 20 0.66 7.93 -12.71
C ARG A 20 1.46 7.74 -13.98
N LYS A 21 2.78 7.73 -13.85
CA LYS A 21 3.66 7.52 -15.01
C LYS A 21 3.41 6.16 -15.62
N MET A 22 3.20 5.17 -14.81
CA MET A 22 3.04 3.79 -15.26
C MET A 22 1.64 3.49 -15.80
N LEU A 23 0.61 4.19 -15.33
CA LEU A 23 -0.72 4.03 -15.88
C LEU A 23 -0.78 4.42 -17.36
N GLY A 24 0.13 5.27 -17.80
CA GLY A 24 0.30 5.56 -19.22
C GLY A 24 1.11 4.53 -19.97
N GLY A 25 1.73 3.57 -19.28
CA GLY A 25 2.53 2.52 -19.84
C GLY A 25 1.94 1.14 -19.58
N LYS A 26 2.33 0.17 -20.38
CA LYS A 26 1.85 -1.20 -20.25
C LYS A 26 2.67 -2.01 -19.25
N ASN A 27 3.89 -1.58 -18.97
CA ASN A 27 4.82 -2.35 -18.13
C ASN A 27 4.92 -1.77 -16.74
N THR A 28 4.99 -2.66 -15.76
CA THR A 28 5.26 -2.32 -14.37
C THR A 28 6.76 -2.41 -14.12
N ILE A 29 7.20 -1.95 -12.94
CA ILE A 29 8.59 -2.13 -12.52
C ILE A 29 8.91 -3.61 -12.39
N LYS A 30 7.94 -4.40 -11.94
CA LYS A 30 8.06 -5.86 -11.89
C LYS A 30 8.46 -6.42 -13.25
N ASP A 31 7.78 -6.01 -14.32
CA ASP A 31 8.07 -6.48 -15.67
C ASP A 31 9.44 -6.02 -16.13
N THR A 32 9.77 -4.76 -15.87
CA THR A 32 11.06 -4.18 -16.24
C THR A 32 12.23 -4.89 -15.55
N MET A 33 12.04 -5.27 -14.30
CA MET A 33 13.07 -5.97 -13.52
C MET A 33 13.07 -7.47 -13.74
N GLY A 34 12.11 -7.99 -14.48
CA GLY A 34 12.01 -9.42 -14.74
C GLY A 34 11.59 -10.24 -13.53
N LEU A 35 10.88 -9.64 -12.60
CA LEU A 35 10.41 -10.37 -11.40
C LEU A 35 9.26 -11.30 -11.77
N SER A 36 9.36 -12.54 -11.32
CA SER A 36 8.34 -13.53 -11.60
C SER A 36 7.13 -13.37 -10.68
N ASP A 37 5.99 -13.89 -11.13
CA ASP A 37 4.78 -13.92 -10.31
C ASP A 37 5.00 -14.75 -9.04
N ASN A 38 5.80 -15.81 -9.11
CA ASN A 38 6.11 -16.62 -7.93
C ASN A 38 6.90 -15.83 -6.90
N SER A 39 7.85 -14.99 -7.34
CA SER A 39 8.60 -14.12 -6.43
C SER A 39 7.69 -13.11 -5.75
N MET A 40 6.75 -12.55 -6.49
CA MET A 40 5.79 -11.59 -5.95
C MET A 40 4.87 -12.26 -4.93
N GLU A 41 4.38 -13.47 -5.22
CA GLU A 41 3.54 -14.21 -4.29
C GLU A 41 4.31 -14.61 -3.03
N TYR A 42 5.57 -14.98 -3.16
CA TYR A 42 6.40 -15.27 -2.00
C TYR A 42 6.53 -14.05 -1.08
N LEU A 43 6.82 -12.90 -1.66
CA LEU A 43 6.92 -11.66 -0.89
C LEU A 43 5.59 -11.30 -0.22
N TYR A 44 4.50 -11.48 -0.94
CA TYR A 44 3.17 -11.21 -0.39
C TYR A 44 2.88 -12.13 0.81
N GLY A 45 3.16 -13.42 0.67
CA GLY A 45 3.00 -14.37 1.76
C GLY A 45 3.84 -14.01 2.98
N THR A 46 5.09 -13.61 2.74
CA THR A 46 5.99 -13.19 3.82
C THR A 46 5.45 -11.96 4.55
N ALA A 47 4.96 -10.98 3.80
CA ALA A 47 4.35 -9.79 4.38
C ALA A 47 3.13 -10.14 5.22
N PHE A 48 2.31 -11.07 4.75
CA PHE A 48 1.14 -11.54 5.47
C PHE A 48 1.50 -12.25 6.77
N ASP A 49 2.56 -13.06 6.74
CA ASP A 49 3.06 -13.73 7.95
C ASP A 49 3.46 -12.71 9.00
N PHE A 50 4.16 -11.65 8.62
CA PHE A 50 4.49 -10.57 9.54
C PHE A 50 3.25 -9.87 10.05
N TYR A 51 2.28 -9.62 9.17
CA TYR A 51 1.03 -8.98 9.56
C TYR A 51 0.30 -9.80 10.62
N GLU A 52 0.16 -11.10 10.40
CA GLU A 52 -0.52 -11.97 11.35
C GLU A 52 0.22 -12.10 12.67
N ALA A 53 1.54 -11.96 12.63
CA ALA A 53 2.38 -11.97 13.84
C ALA A 53 2.35 -10.63 14.59
N GLY A 54 1.60 -9.64 14.10
CA GLY A 54 1.53 -8.31 14.71
C GLY A 54 2.73 -7.43 14.40
N LYS A 55 3.59 -7.84 13.48
CA LYS A 55 4.78 -7.08 13.08
C LYS A 55 4.43 -6.16 11.90
N TYR A 56 3.61 -5.16 12.20
CA TYR A 56 3.00 -4.33 11.16
C TYR A 56 3.99 -3.45 10.42
N GLU A 57 5.05 -2.99 11.08
CA GLU A 57 6.07 -2.20 10.39
C GLU A 57 6.78 -3.01 9.31
N LYS A 58 7.10 -4.26 9.61
CA LYS A 58 7.76 -5.14 8.65
C LYS A 58 6.82 -5.49 7.50
N SER A 59 5.58 -5.84 7.81
CA SER A 59 4.60 -6.15 6.76
C SER A 59 4.36 -4.94 5.87
N THR A 60 4.25 -3.75 6.46
CA THR A 60 4.08 -2.51 5.71
C THR A 60 5.22 -2.29 4.72
N SER A 61 6.46 -2.47 5.16
CA SER A 61 7.62 -2.28 4.29
C SER A 61 7.56 -3.19 3.06
N ILE A 62 7.17 -4.44 3.26
CA ILE A 62 7.08 -5.39 2.14
C ILE A 62 5.88 -5.08 1.24
N PHE A 63 4.71 -4.76 1.82
CA PHE A 63 3.55 -4.38 1.02
C PHE A 63 3.82 -3.13 0.17
N LYS A 64 4.57 -2.17 0.71
CA LYS A 64 4.99 -0.99 -0.04
C LYS A 64 5.84 -1.36 -1.25
N LEU A 65 6.80 -2.26 -1.05
CA LEU A 65 7.62 -2.75 -2.16
C LEU A 65 6.77 -3.44 -3.23
N LEU A 66 5.81 -4.26 -2.80
CA LEU A 66 4.91 -4.94 -3.73
C LEU A 66 4.09 -3.95 -4.55
N CYS A 67 3.55 -2.91 -3.91
CA CYS A 67 2.83 -1.85 -4.62
C CYS A 67 3.73 -1.13 -5.61
N TYR A 68 4.99 -0.93 -5.25
CA TYR A 68 5.95 -0.26 -6.12
C TYR A 68 6.29 -1.12 -7.33
N TYR A 69 6.54 -2.42 -7.12
CA TYR A 69 6.92 -3.32 -8.19
C TYR A 69 5.76 -3.64 -9.13
N ASN A 70 4.56 -3.80 -8.60
CA ASN A 70 3.37 -4.07 -9.41
C ASN A 70 2.21 -3.21 -8.94
N ASN A 71 2.04 -2.05 -9.57
CA ASN A 71 1.01 -1.08 -9.23
C ASN A 71 -0.36 -1.40 -9.83
N HIS A 72 -0.50 -2.56 -10.50
CA HIS A 72 -1.77 -3.01 -11.06
C HIS A 72 -2.47 -4.06 -10.19
N GLU A 73 -1.88 -4.40 -9.04
CA GLU A 73 -2.42 -5.45 -8.18
C GLU A 73 -3.17 -4.84 -7.00
N LEU A 74 -4.49 -4.92 -7.06
CA LEU A 74 -5.39 -4.34 -6.06
C LEU A 74 -5.09 -4.85 -4.65
N LYS A 75 -4.85 -6.14 -4.51
CA LYS A 75 -4.66 -6.74 -3.17
C LYS A 75 -3.46 -6.17 -2.42
N TYR A 76 -2.45 -5.68 -3.13
CA TYR A 76 -1.28 -5.07 -2.49
C TYR A 76 -1.63 -3.75 -1.83
N PHE A 77 -2.45 -2.93 -2.48
CA PHE A 77 -2.88 -1.65 -1.92
C PHE A 77 -3.84 -1.84 -0.75
N LYS A 78 -4.72 -2.83 -0.82
CA LYS A 78 -5.61 -3.18 0.29
C LYS A 78 -4.80 -3.64 1.51
N ALA A 79 -3.83 -4.51 1.29
CA ALA A 79 -2.96 -5.01 2.35
C ALA A 79 -2.11 -3.90 2.95
N LEU A 80 -1.57 -3.01 2.12
CA LEU A 80 -0.81 -1.85 2.58
C LEU A 80 -1.67 -0.97 3.49
N GLY A 81 -2.89 -0.65 3.04
CA GLY A 81 -3.81 0.14 3.84
C GLY A 81 -4.09 -0.50 5.19
N SER A 82 -4.32 -1.81 5.18
CA SER A 82 -4.60 -2.56 6.40
C SER A 82 -3.44 -2.52 7.40
N SER A 83 -2.22 -2.73 6.94
CA SER A 83 -1.06 -2.70 7.84
C SER A 83 -0.76 -1.30 8.37
N LEU A 84 -0.99 -0.27 7.56
CA LEU A 84 -0.86 1.12 8.00
C LEU A 84 -1.94 1.46 9.04
N GLN A 85 -3.16 1.01 8.81
CA GLN A 85 -4.27 1.21 9.75
C GLN A 85 -3.96 0.58 11.09
N MET A 86 -3.40 -0.62 11.10
CA MET A 86 -3.03 -1.30 12.34
C MET A 86 -1.92 -0.60 13.10
N GLN A 87 -1.11 0.21 12.42
CA GLN A 87 -0.09 1.05 13.07
C GLN A 87 -0.64 2.40 13.53
N GLY A 88 -1.91 2.69 13.30
CA GLY A 88 -2.48 3.99 13.60
C GLY A 88 -2.07 5.08 12.62
N LYS A 89 -1.47 4.72 11.50
CA LYS A 89 -1.08 5.66 10.45
C LYS A 89 -2.24 5.89 9.49
N TYR A 90 -3.26 6.56 10.01
CA TYR A 90 -4.57 6.62 9.34
C TYR A 90 -4.54 7.42 8.04
N LEU A 91 -3.80 8.52 7.98
CA LEU A 91 -3.71 9.30 6.73
C LEU A 91 -3.06 8.49 5.61
N ASP A 92 -1.98 7.79 5.94
CA ASP A 92 -1.30 6.94 4.96
C ASP A 92 -2.19 5.77 4.54
N ALA A 93 -2.92 5.19 5.50
CA ALA A 93 -3.86 4.12 5.20
C ALA A 93 -4.96 4.60 4.24
N ILE A 94 -5.51 5.79 4.48
CA ILE A 94 -6.52 6.40 3.60
C ILE A 94 -5.97 6.54 2.19
N THR A 95 -4.73 6.97 2.06
CA THR A 95 -4.10 7.10 0.73
C THR A 95 -4.05 5.76 0.02
N ALA A 96 -3.60 4.70 0.71
CA ALA A 96 -3.52 3.38 0.12
C ALA A 96 -4.91 2.86 -0.28
N TYR A 97 -5.91 3.02 0.58
CA TYR A 97 -7.28 2.61 0.27
C TYR A 97 -7.87 3.43 -0.88
N SER A 98 -7.49 4.70 -1.00
CA SER A 98 -7.94 5.53 -2.11
C SER A 98 -7.41 5.00 -3.45
N PHE A 99 -6.16 4.56 -3.49
CA PHE A 99 -5.64 3.91 -4.69
C PHE A 99 -6.43 2.65 -5.02
N ALA A 100 -6.72 1.83 -4.01
CA ALA A 100 -7.50 0.63 -4.21
C ALA A 100 -8.89 0.95 -4.76
N THR A 101 -9.51 2.00 -4.26
CA THR A 101 -10.83 2.44 -4.74
C THR A 101 -10.77 2.88 -6.20
N ILE A 102 -9.72 3.58 -6.59
CA ILE A 102 -9.54 4.00 -7.98
C ILE A 102 -9.36 2.78 -8.89
N MET A 103 -8.64 1.78 -8.42
CA MET A 103 -8.38 0.56 -9.20
C MET A 103 -9.65 -0.27 -9.41
N ASP A 104 -10.51 -0.35 -8.41
CA ASP A 104 -11.78 -1.05 -8.49
C ASP A 104 -12.82 -0.33 -7.65
N HIS A 105 -13.57 0.56 -8.29
CA HIS A 105 -14.59 1.35 -7.61
C HIS A 105 -15.82 0.53 -7.20
N LYS A 106 -15.91 -0.72 -7.61
CA LYS A 106 -17.00 -1.62 -7.22
C LYS A 106 -16.70 -2.37 -5.94
N ASP A 107 -15.45 -2.44 -5.51
CA ASP A 107 -15.06 -3.09 -4.26
C ASP A 107 -15.43 -2.16 -3.09
N PRO A 108 -16.36 -2.56 -2.21
CA PRO A 108 -16.79 -1.71 -1.10
C PRO A 108 -15.81 -1.68 0.06
N GLU A 109 -14.86 -2.60 0.14
CA GLU A 109 -13.97 -2.70 1.30
C GLU A 109 -13.04 -1.50 1.47
N PRO A 110 -12.30 -1.06 0.43
CA PRO A 110 -11.37 0.05 0.62
C PRO A 110 -12.05 1.34 1.11
N PRO A 111 -13.17 1.81 0.51
CA PRO A 111 -13.81 3.01 1.03
C PRO A 111 -14.36 2.82 2.44
N LEU A 112 -14.82 1.63 2.80
CA LEU A 112 -15.29 1.36 4.15
C LEU A 112 -14.15 1.49 5.17
N HIS A 113 -13.00 0.91 4.87
CA HIS A 113 -11.83 1.01 5.74
C HIS A 113 -11.30 2.44 5.81
N ALA A 114 -11.33 3.16 4.69
CA ALA A 114 -10.96 4.57 4.69
C ALA A 114 -11.88 5.39 5.61
N ALA A 115 -13.17 5.11 5.59
CA ALA A 115 -14.13 5.76 6.48
C ALA A 115 -13.79 5.52 7.94
N HIS A 116 -13.43 4.28 8.30
CA HIS A 116 -12.99 3.96 9.66
C HIS A 116 -11.74 4.76 10.05
N CYS A 117 -10.81 4.92 9.12
CA CYS A 117 -9.61 5.72 9.37
C CYS A 117 -9.96 7.20 9.61
N TYR A 118 -10.89 7.75 8.84
CA TYR A 118 -11.35 9.13 9.05
C TYR A 118 -12.02 9.29 10.42
N MET A 119 -12.80 8.31 10.83
CA MET A 119 -13.44 8.33 12.15
C MET A 119 -12.39 8.33 13.26
N LYS A 120 -11.35 7.52 13.11
CA LYS A 120 -10.25 7.48 14.09
C LYS A 120 -9.49 8.80 14.15
N LEU A 121 -9.29 9.46 13.02
CA LEU A 121 -8.67 10.78 12.99
C LEU A 121 -9.53 11.82 13.73
N GLY A 122 -10.85 11.77 13.55
CA GLY A 122 -11.76 12.64 14.29
C GLY A 122 -11.70 12.42 15.79
N ASP A 123 -11.55 11.18 16.22
CA ASP A 123 -11.45 10.83 17.65
C ASP A 123 -10.16 11.37 18.28
N LEU A 124 -9.13 11.62 17.48
CA LEU A 124 -7.84 12.12 17.97
C LEU A 124 -7.83 13.64 18.13
N GLU A 125 -8.80 14.32 17.54
CA GLU A 125 -8.94 15.78 17.65
C GLU A 125 -9.80 16.12 18.87
#